data_89b27007a029ee0fbed0bc53ad789966
#
_entry.id   89b27007a029ee0fbed0bc53ad789966
#
_cell.length_a   1.000
_cell.length_b   1.000
_cell.length_c   1.000
_cell.angle_alpha   90.00
_cell.angle_beta   90.00
_cell.angle_gamma   90.00
#
_symmetry.space_group_name_H-M   'P 1'
#
loop_
_entity.id
_entity.type
_entity.pdbx_description
1 polymer ?
#
loop_
_entity_poly.entity_id
_entity_poly.type
_entity_poly.pdbx_seq_one_letter_code
_entity_poly.pdbx_strand_id
1 'polypeptide(L)'
;VRGYVENPDVFLPLKDGKLDVGGAIGNGNIIVTRYLQNSEPFTGYCELQDGEIASDLTKYLYESEQTPASVALGVLVDKEGEVTVSGGYFVQAMPGCEDEVLEKLEHNVTYMPYVTQLLEIGFTPEKMIGIIGRELEVDIKESYPVEFKCRCSRERIESALMSIDKASLEEMSQDEVTEAHCQ
;
A
#
# COMPACT_ATOMS: atom_id res chain seq x y z
N VAL A 1 5.13 3.58 4.77
CA VAL A 1 4.36 2.34 4.61
C VAL A 1 5.32 1.19 4.35
N ARG A 2 5.01 0.01 4.85
CA ARG A 2 5.69 -1.25 4.55
C ARG A 2 4.64 -2.31 4.27
N GLY A 3 4.97 -3.26 3.41
CA GLY A 3 4.15 -4.43 3.17
C GLY A 3 5.04 -5.62 2.79
N TYR A 4 4.57 -6.80 3.08
CA TYR A 4 5.21 -8.05 2.67
C TYR A 4 4.14 -9.12 2.41
N VAL A 5 4.54 -10.15 1.69
CA VAL A 5 3.76 -11.37 1.45
C VAL A 5 4.55 -12.57 1.95
N GLU A 6 3.86 -13.63 2.38
CA GLU A 6 4.53 -14.81 2.95
C GLU A 6 5.40 -15.55 1.92
N ASN A 7 4.97 -15.59 0.67
CA ASN A 7 5.71 -16.23 -0.42
C ASN A 7 5.93 -15.23 -1.57
N PRO A 8 7.08 -14.52 -1.60
CA PRO A 8 7.38 -13.54 -2.64
C PRO A 8 7.81 -14.18 -3.98
N ASP A 9 8.24 -15.44 -3.96
CA ASP A 9 8.78 -16.14 -5.15
C ASP A 9 7.68 -16.84 -5.94
N VAL A 10 6.69 -16.07 -6.39
CA VAL A 10 5.56 -16.58 -7.19
C VAL A 10 5.73 -16.13 -8.65
N PHE A 11 5.65 -17.08 -9.56
CA PHE A 11 5.60 -16.80 -10.99
C PHE A 11 4.26 -17.22 -11.56
N LEU A 12 3.50 -16.29 -12.09
CA LEU A 12 2.23 -16.53 -12.78
C LEU A 12 2.26 -15.94 -14.20
N PRO A 13 1.56 -16.58 -15.16
CA PRO A 13 1.37 -15.98 -16.47
C PRO A 13 0.53 -14.70 -16.35
N LEU A 14 0.69 -13.81 -17.32
CA LEU A 14 -0.15 -12.63 -17.41
C LEU A 14 -1.63 -13.02 -17.57
N LYS A 15 -2.51 -12.36 -16.86
CA LYS A 15 -3.95 -12.45 -16.98
C LYS A 15 -4.47 -11.21 -17.71
N ASP A 16 -5.09 -11.38 -18.85
CA ASP A 16 -5.59 -10.28 -19.70
C ASP A 16 -4.52 -9.22 -20.02
N GLY A 17 -3.26 -9.66 -20.18
CA GLY A 17 -2.12 -8.78 -20.48
C GLY A 17 -1.59 -7.98 -19.30
N LYS A 18 -2.03 -8.27 -18.07
CA LYS A 18 -1.60 -7.64 -16.82
C LYS A 18 -1.00 -8.68 -15.87
N LEU A 19 -0.23 -8.20 -14.88
CA LEU A 19 0.21 -9.04 -13.78
C LEU A 19 -1.01 -9.53 -12.98
N ASP A 20 -1.09 -10.83 -12.73
CA ASP A 20 -2.15 -11.43 -11.90
C ASP A 20 -1.79 -11.31 -10.41
N VAL A 21 -1.89 -10.08 -9.88
CA VAL A 21 -1.55 -9.78 -8.49
C VAL A 21 -2.46 -10.53 -7.53
N GLY A 22 -3.78 -10.54 -7.79
CA GLY A 22 -4.74 -11.26 -6.97
C GLY A 22 -4.47 -12.76 -6.95
N GLY A 23 -4.12 -13.36 -8.10
CA GLY A 23 -3.71 -14.76 -8.16
C GLY A 23 -2.41 -15.06 -7.44
N ALA A 24 -1.46 -14.11 -7.44
CA ALA A 24 -0.18 -14.26 -6.73
C ALA A 24 -0.34 -14.18 -5.21
N ILE A 25 -1.17 -13.28 -4.73
CA ILE A 25 -1.45 -13.12 -3.29
C ILE A 25 -2.35 -14.24 -2.78
N GLY A 26 -3.37 -14.62 -3.57
CA GLY A 26 -4.32 -15.67 -3.19
C GLY A 26 -5.22 -15.29 -2.02
N ASN A 27 -5.65 -16.28 -1.25
CA ASN A 27 -6.53 -16.07 -0.10
C ASN A 27 -5.72 -15.74 1.16
N GLY A 28 -6.24 -14.86 1.99
CA GLY A 28 -5.58 -14.47 3.23
C GLY A 28 -6.24 -13.28 3.90
N ASN A 29 -5.48 -12.55 4.67
CA ASN A 29 -5.93 -11.36 5.37
C ASN A 29 -5.00 -10.19 5.08
N ILE A 30 -5.58 -9.00 4.94
CA ILE A 30 -4.82 -7.75 5.07
C ILE A 30 -4.76 -7.37 6.55
N ILE A 31 -3.55 -7.13 7.04
CA ILE A 31 -3.29 -6.71 8.41
C ILE A 31 -2.65 -5.33 8.36
N VAL A 32 -3.27 -4.36 9.02
CA VAL A 32 -2.77 -2.98 9.05
C VAL A 32 -2.43 -2.61 10.48
N THR A 33 -1.17 -2.30 10.72
CA THR A 33 -0.70 -1.80 12.02
C THR A 33 -0.36 -0.31 11.88
N ARG A 34 -1.01 0.51 12.69
CA ARG A 34 -0.76 1.95 12.79
C ARG A 34 0.07 2.26 14.01
N TYR A 35 1.13 3.02 13.80
CA TYR A 35 1.99 3.55 14.85
C TYR A 35 1.70 5.04 15.01
N LEU A 36 0.94 5.39 16.02
CA LEU A 36 0.68 6.78 16.38
C LEU A 36 1.70 7.26 17.41
N GLN A 37 2.07 8.54 17.34
CA GLN A 37 2.94 9.12 18.36
C GLN A 37 2.26 9.08 19.73
N ASN A 38 2.97 8.58 20.74
CA ASN A 38 2.52 8.49 22.14
C ASN A 38 1.32 7.57 22.42
N SER A 39 1.04 6.60 21.57
CA SER A 39 0.02 5.57 21.82
C SER A 39 0.56 4.18 21.47
N GLU A 40 -0.07 3.15 22.01
CA GLU A 40 0.21 1.78 21.59
C GLU A 40 -0.20 1.56 20.14
N PRO A 41 0.52 0.71 19.40
CA PRO A 41 0.16 0.38 18.04
C PRO A 41 -1.24 -0.22 17.97
N PHE A 42 -2.04 0.27 17.05
CA PHE A 42 -3.35 -0.32 16.75
C PHE A 42 -3.22 -1.23 15.53
N THR A 43 -3.68 -2.47 15.65
CA THR A 43 -3.69 -3.44 14.56
C THR A 43 -5.12 -3.85 14.24
N GLY A 44 -5.52 -3.63 12.99
CA GLY A 44 -6.77 -4.11 12.42
C GLY A 44 -6.49 -5.13 11.32
N TYR A 45 -7.47 -5.95 11.01
CA TYR A 45 -7.39 -6.93 9.92
C TYR A 45 -8.75 -7.13 9.27
N CYS A 46 -8.75 -7.53 8.00
CA CYS A 46 -9.92 -8.08 7.34
C CYS A 46 -9.50 -9.15 6.31
N GLU A 47 -10.43 -10.01 5.96
CA GLU A 47 -10.23 -11.03 4.92
C GLU A 47 -10.09 -10.36 3.55
N LEU A 48 -9.12 -10.83 2.75
CA LEU A 48 -8.94 -10.39 1.38
C LEU A 48 -10.19 -10.68 0.54
N GLN A 49 -10.55 -9.76 -0.33
CA GLN A 49 -11.68 -9.88 -1.23
C GLN A 49 -11.25 -10.54 -2.56
N ASP A 50 -10.19 -10.02 -3.15
CA ASP A 50 -9.71 -10.44 -4.46
C ASP A 50 -8.18 -10.49 -4.57
N GLY A 51 -7.45 -10.13 -3.53
CA GLY A 51 -5.99 -10.05 -3.52
C GLY A 51 -5.42 -8.85 -4.28
N GLU A 52 -6.28 -7.98 -4.81
CA GLU A 52 -5.85 -6.70 -5.39
C GLU A 52 -5.70 -5.67 -4.27
N ILE A 53 -4.47 -5.24 -4.02
CA ILE A 53 -4.09 -4.44 -2.83
C ILE A 53 -4.98 -3.20 -2.65
N ALA A 54 -5.35 -2.51 -3.73
CA ALA A 54 -6.18 -1.32 -3.67
C ALA A 54 -7.62 -1.63 -3.24
N SER A 55 -8.22 -2.71 -3.78
CA SER A 55 -9.54 -3.20 -3.41
C SER A 55 -9.58 -3.61 -1.95
N ASP A 56 -8.61 -4.43 -1.54
CA ASP A 56 -8.56 -4.98 -0.19
C ASP A 56 -8.30 -3.90 0.86
N LEU A 57 -7.47 -2.90 0.54
CA LEU A 57 -7.26 -1.74 1.40
C LEU A 57 -8.52 -0.89 1.51
N THR A 58 -9.25 -0.68 0.42
CA THR A 58 -10.55 0.02 0.43
C THR A 58 -11.56 -0.70 1.33
N LYS A 59 -11.67 -2.02 1.17
CA LYS A 59 -12.51 -2.86 2.03
C LYS A 59 -12.13 -2.76 3.50
N TYR A 60 -10.83 -2.87 3.81
CA TYR A 60 -10.32 -2.72 5.18
C TYR A 60 -10.74 -1.38 5.81
N LEU A 61 -10.58 -0.28 5.09
CA LEU A 61 -10.95 1.05 5.57
C LEU A 61 -12.45 1.17 5.84
N TYR A 62 -13.26 0.56 5.00
CA TYR A 62 -14.71 0.55 5.18
C TYR A 62 -15.14 -0.33 6.37
N GLU A 63 -14.65 -1.58 6.44
CA GLU A 63 -15.09 -2.55 7.44
C GLU A 63 -14.46 -2.31 8.82
N SER A 64 -13.14 -2.06 8.87
CA SER A 64 -12.40 -1.94 10.12
C SER A 64 -12.36 -0.52 10.67
N GLU A 65 -12.40 0.48 9.82
CA GLU A 65 -12.29 1.88 10.21
C GLU A 65 -13.60 2.66 10.04
N GLN A 66 -14.61 2.03 9.43
CA GLN A 66 -15.93 2.62 9.16
C GLN A 66 -15.83 3.95 8.42
N THR A 67 -14.82 4.10 7.57
CA THR A 67 -14.57 5.32 6.83
C THR A 67 -14.72 5.06 5.35
N PRO A 68 -15.69 5.72 4.68
CA PRO A 68 -15.80 5.66 3.22
C PRO A 68 -14.51 6.16 2.57
N ALA A 69 -13.91 5.33 1.76
CA ALA A 69 -12.65 5.63 1.10
C ALA A 69 -12.62 5.02 -0.31
N SER A 70 -11.78 5.59 -1.17
CA SER A 70 -11.43 5.02 -2.47
C SER A 70 -9.91 5.00 -2.60
N VAL A 71 -9.38 3.85 -2.95
CA VAL A 71 -7.96 3.65 -3.19
C VAL A 71 -7.77 3.14 -4.61
N ALA A 72 -6.86 3.73 -5.34
CA ALA A 72 -6.40 3.18 -6.60
C ALA A 72 -4.87 3.18 -6.64
N LEU A 73 -4.32 2.06 -7.03
CA LEU A 73 -2.89 1.84 -7.17
C LEU A 73 -2.58 1.37 -8.59
N GLY A 74 -1.41 1.72 -9.08
CA GLY A 74 -0.97 1.26 -10.38
C GLY A 74 0.55 1.17 -10.46
N VAL A 75 1.01 0.07 -11.05
CA VAL A 75 2.41 -0.17 -11.36
C VAL A 75 2.48 -0.72 -12.78
N LEU A 76 3.39 -0.17 -13.58
CA LEU A 76 3.77 -0.76 -14.86
C LEU A 76 5.19 -1.26 -14.78
N VAL A 77 5.39 -2.45 -15.30
CA VAL A 77 6.70 -3.07 -15.48
C VAL A 77 6.98 -3.25 -16.97
N ASP A 78 8.23 -3.12 -17.36
CA ASP A 78 8.67 -3.43 -18.72
C ASP A 78 8.89 -4.95 -18.93
N LYS A 79 9.43 -5.31 -20.08
CA LYS A 79 9.69 -6.71 -20.44
C LYS A 79 10.83 -7.33 -19.63
N GLU A 80 11.68 -6.52 -19.09
CA GLU A 80 12.82 -6.86 -18.23
C GLU A 80 12.39 -7.02 -16.77
N GLY A 81 11.14 -6.65 -16.43
CA GLY A 81 10.58 -6.69 -15.07
C GLY A 81 10.86 -5.43 -14.25
N GLU A 82 11.42 -4.38 -14.87
CA GLU A 82 11.71 -3.13 -14.20
C GLU A 82 10.46 -2.24 -14.11
N VAL A 83 10.29 -1.56 -12.98
CA VAL A 83 9.17 -0.65 -12.77
C VAL A 83 9.37 0.63 -13.59
N THR A 84 8.50 0.89 -14.55
CA THR A 84 8.54 2.09 -15.39
C THR A 84 7.77 3.25 -14.79
N VAL A 85 6.58 2.99 -14.24
CA VAL A 85 5.77 3.95 -13.49
C VAL A 85 5.08 3.27 -12.32
N SER A 86 4.95 3.99 -11.22
CA SER A 86 4.25 3.54 -10.02
C SER A 86 3.59 4.72 -9.32
N GLY A 87 2.37 4.55 -8.88
CA GLY A 87 1.65 5.56 -8.13
C GLY A 87 0.23 5.18 -7.78
N GLY A 88 -0.49 6.12 -7.21
CA GLY A 88 -1.86 5.89 -6.79
C GLY A 88 -2.49 7.13 -6.18
N TYR A 89 -3.73 6.97 -5.77
CA TYR A 89 -4.41 7.94 -4.93
C TYR A 89 -5.17 7.25 -3.80
N PHE A 90 -5.41 8.01 -2.77
CA PHE A 90 -6.21 7.65 -1.63
C PHE A 90 -7.15 8.81 -1.33
N VAL A 91 -8.45 8.56 -1.40
CA VAL A 91 -9.51 9.52 -1.10
C VAL A 91 -10.32 9.00 0.06
N GLN A 92 -10.56 9.84 1.05
CA GLN A 92 -11.28 9.47 2.25
C GLN A 92 -12.30 10.56 2.59
N ALA A 93 -13.54 10.16 2.84
CA ALA A 93 -14.53 11.08 3.34
C ALA A 93 -14.25 11.45 4.80
N MET A 94 -14.21 12.74 5.09
CA MET A 94 -14.07 13.20 6.46
C MET A 94 -15.43 13.21 7.18
N PRO A 95 -15.44 13.01 8.52
CA PRO A 95 -16.68 13.11 9.29
C PRO A 95 -17.40 14.43 9.05
N GLY A 96 -18.68 14.36 8.71
CA GLY A 96 -19.48 15.54 8.40
C GLY A 96 -19.35 16.08 6.97
N CYS A 97 -18.73 15.30 6.07
CA CYS A 97 -18.70 15.63 4.64
C CYS A 97 -20.15 15.72 4.10
N GLU A 98 -20.42 16.77 3.32
CA GLU A 98 -21.72 16.99 2.71
C GLU A 98 -21.99 15.97 1.60
N ASP A 99 -23.24 15.49 1.48
CA ASP A 99 -23.64 14.48 0.49
C ASP A 99 -23.31 14.94 -0.95
N GLU A 100 -23.50 16.22 -1.26
CA GLU A 100 -23.19 16.78 -2.58
C GLU A 100 -21.68 16.65 -2.92
N VAL A 101 -20.81 16.82 -1.93
CA VAL A 101 -19.35 16.64 -2.10
C VAL A 101 -19.02 15.18 -2.34
N LEU A 102 -19.66 14.27 -1.59
CA LEU A 102 -19.48 12.82 -1.78
C LEU A 102 -19.92 12.37 -3.17
N GLU A 103 -21.09 12.80 -3.63
CA GLU A 103 -21.60 12.46 -4.97
C GLU A 103 -20.65 12.93 -6.08
N LYS A 104 -20.10 14.15 -5.98
CA LYS A 104 -19.10 14.66 -6.92
C LYS A 104 -17.81 13.84 -6.90
N LEU A 105 -17.30 13.52 -5.71
CA LEU A 105 -16.11 12.69 -5.55
C LEU A 105 -16.30 11.30 -6.13
N GLU A 106 -17.41 10.63 -5.82
CA GLU A 106 -17.74 9.31 -6.35
C GLU A 106 -17.83 9.33 -7.88
N HIS A 107 -18.47 10.36 -8.44
CA HIS A 107 -18.53 10.53 -9.89
C HIS A 107 -17.14 10.71 -10.48
N ASN A 108 -16.33 11.62 -9.94
CA ASN A 108 -15.00 11.92 -10.47
C ASN A 108 -14.06 10.70 -10.39
N VAL A 109 -14.10 9.96 -9.29
CA VAL A 109 -13.30 8.75 -9.08
C VAL A 109 -13.75 7.61 -10.01
N THR A 110 -15.06 7.43 -10.19
CA THR A 110 -15.62 6.37 -11.06
C THR A 110 -15.20 6.53 -12.52
N TYR A 111 -15.11 7.77 -13.01
CA TYR A 111 -14.73 8.07 -14.39
C TYR A 111 -13.26 8.43 -14.56
N MET A 112 -12.44 8.28 -13.52
CA MET A 112 -11.01 8.53 -13.60
C MET A 112 -10.31 7.45 -14.45
N PRO A 113 -9.44 7.81 -15.39
CA PRO A 113 -8.61 6.86 -16.11
C PRO A 113 -7.72 6.05 -15.14
N TYR A 114 -7.24 4.89 -15.59
CA TYR A 114 -6.31 4.11 -14.78
C TYR A 114 -5.08 4.95 -14.39
N VAL A 115 -4.66 4.82 -13.15
CA VAL A 115 -3.49 5.55 -12.60
C VAL A 115 -2.26 5.39 -13.49
N THR A 116 -2.00 4.17 -13.96
CA THR A 116 -0.87 3.88 -14.85
C THR A 116 -0.92 4.67 -16.15
N GLN A 117 -2.09 4.81 -16.77
CA GLN A 117 -2.25 5.59 -18.00
C GLN A 117 -1.97 7.08 -17.77
N LEU A 118 -2.41 7.62 -16.63
CA LEU A 118 -2.14 9.01 -16.26
C LEU A 118 -0.64 9.25 -16.02
N LEU A 119 0.01 8.33 -15.34
CA LEU A 119 1.45 8.39 -15.06
C LEU A 119 2.28 8.29 -16.34
N GLU A 120 1.94 7.40 -17.28
CA GLU A 120 2.65 7.25 -18.55
C GLU A 120 2.63 8.53 -19.39
N ILE A 121 1.54 9.28 -19.36
CA ILE A 121 1.43 10.57 -20.09
C ILE A 121 1.92 11.76 -19.26
N GLY A 122 2.60 11.51 -18.12
CA GLY A 122 3.27 12.54 -17.32
C GLY A 122 2.34 13.34 -16.41
N PHE A 123 1.25 12.74 -15.94
CA PHE A 123 0.46 13.38 -14.88
C PHE A 123 1.23 13.42 -13.58
N THR A 124 1.17 14.58 -12.94
CA THR A 124 1.69 14.78 -11.59
C THR A 124 0.60 14.53 -10.55
N PRO A 125 0.94 14.33 -9.25
CA PRO A 125 -0.04 14.21 -8.18
C PRO A 125 -1.05 15.36 -8.17
N GLU A 126 -0.60 16.59 -8.39
CA GLU A 126 -1.47 17.78 -8.40
C GLU A 126 -2.51 17.71 -9.53
N LYS A 127 -2.10 17.22 -10.70
CA LYS A 127 -3.04 17.02 -11.83
C LYS A 127 -4.06 15.94 -11.53
N MET A 128 -3.66 14.86 -10.85
CA MET A 128 -4.59 13.80 -10.41
C MET A 128 -5.58 14.34 -9.38
N ILE A 129 -5.11 15.10 -8.39
CA ILE A 129 -5.95 15.78 -7.41
C ILE A 129 -6.95 16.71 -8.12
N GLY A 130 -6.53 17.42 -9.17
CA GLY A 130 -7.40 18.28 -9.97
C GLY A 130 -8.52 17.52 -10.71
N ILE A 131 -8.30 16.26 -11.11
CA ILE A 131 -9.36 15.40 -11.68
C ILE A 131 -10.32 14.94 -10.57
N ILE A 132 -9.77 14.43 -9.46
CA ILE A 132 -10.55 13.92 -8.34
C ILE A 132 -11.40 15.04 -7.71
N GLY A 133 -10.83 16.21 -7.55
CA GLY A 133 -11.50 17.40 -7.00
C GLY A 133 -12.24 18.26 -8.03
N ARG A 134 -12.53 17.73 -9.21
CA ARG A 134 -13.25 18.48 -10.24
C ARG A 134 -14.59 18.96 -9.70
N GLU A 135 -14.92 20.25 -9.96
CA GLU A 135 -16.11 20.93 -9.43
C GLU A 135 -16.16 21.08 -7.91
N LEU A 136 -15.03 20.85 -7.24
CA LEU A 136 -14.84 21.10 -5.81
C LEU A 136 -13.74 22.13 -5.59
N GLU A 137 -13.78 22.76 -4.44
CA GLU A 137 -12.69 23.62 -3.96
C GLU A 137 -11.57 22.74 -3.41
N VAL A 138 -10.39 22.81 -4.04
CA VAL A 138 -9.24 21.96 -3.70
C VAL A 138 -8.13 22.81 -3.11
N ASP A 139 -7.62 22.42 -1.95
CA ASP A 139 -6.47 23.03 -1.30
C ASP A 139 -5.35 22.01 -1.08
N ILE A 140 -4.21 22.20 -1.74
CA ILE A 140 -3.03 21.32 -1.60
C ILE A 140 -2.24 21.78 -0.37
N LYS A 141 -2.28 20.98 0.68
CA LYS A 141 -1.64 21.29 1.97
C LYS A 141 -0.14 21.05 1.95
N GLU A 142 0.28 19.92 1.39
CA GLU A 142 1.67 19.49 1.40
C GLU A 142 2.04 18.75 0.11
N SER A 143 3.31 18.86 -0.28
CA SER A 143 3.92 18.04 -1.33
C SER A 143 5.35 17.71 -0.91
N TYR A 144 5.71 16.44 -0.96
CA TYR A 144 7.05 15.97 -0.61
C TYR A 144 7.46 14.79 -1.50
N PRO A 145 8.78 14.63 -1.74
CA PRO A 145 9.26 13.51 -2.52
C PRO A 145 9.09 12.19 -1.77
N VAL A 146 8.79 11.14 -2.50
CA VAL A 146 8.75 9.77 -1.99
C VAL A 146 9.79 8.92 -2.70
N GLU A 147 10.37 7.97 -1.98
CA GLU A 147 11.35 7.04 -2.52
C GLU A 147 11.12 5.63 -1.96
N PHE A 148 11.41 4.61 -2.76
CA PHE A 148 11.56 3.25 -2.24
C PHE A 148 12.90 3.15 -1.52
N LYS A 149 12.86 2.94 -0.19
CA LYS A 149 14.07 2.92 0.62
C LYS A 149 13.99 1.92 1.75
N CYS A 150 14.96 1.04 1.81
CA CYS A 150 15.17 0.19 2.97
C CYS A 150 15.65 1.05 4.16
N ARG A 151 15.02 0.85 5.31
CA ARG A 151 15.38 1.50 6.58
C ARG A 151 16.10 0.56 7.54
N CYS A 152 16.59 -0.58 7.06
CA CYS A 152 17.38 -1.49 7.87
C CYS A 152 18.70 -0.81 8.26
N SER A 153 19.09 -1.01 9.51
CA SER A 153 20.40 -0.62 10.01
C SER A 153 20.92 -1.69 10.95
N ARG A 154 22.22 -1.69 11.18
CA ARG A 154 22.85 -2.61 12.12
C ARG A 154 22.25 -2.49 13.52
N GLU A 155 22.01 -1.27 13.99
CA GLU A 155 21.44 -0.99 15.32
C GLU A 155 20.03 -1.57 15.46
N ARG A 156 19.23 -1.54 14.37
CA ARG A 156 17.88 -2.15 14.37
C ARG A 156 17.95 -3.66 14.44
N ILE A 157 18.89 -4.28 13.72
CA ILE A 157 19.12 -5.72 13.76
C ILE A 157 19.57 -6.12 15.15
N GLU A 158 20.56 -5.40 15.72
CA GLU A 158 21.06 -5.65 17.10
C GLU A 158 19.92 -5.51 18.13
N SER A 159 19.07 -4.50 18.00
CA SER A 159 17.90 -4.32 18.88
C SER A 159 16.88 -5.45 18.74
N ALA A 160 16.65 -5.95 17.53
CA ALA A 160 15.79 -7.10 17.28
C ALA A 160 16.37 -8.38 17.91
N LEU A 161 17.67 -8.61 17.76
CA LEU A 161 18.35 -9.74 18.38
C LEU A 161 18.28 -9.69 19.92
N MET A 162 18.40 -8.50 20.50
CA MET A 162 18.25 -8.34 21.96
C MET A 162 16.85 -8.65 22.50
N SER A 163 15.83 -8.66 21.63
CA SER A 163 14.46 -9.03 21.99
C SER A 163 14.17 -10.54 21.91
N ILE A 164 15.08 -11.31 21.35
CA ILE A 164 14.99 -12.76 21.24
C ILE A 164 15.43 -13.39 22.58
N ASP A 165 14.77 -14.47 22.99
CA ASP A 165 15.14 -15.19 24.18
C ASP A 165 16.53 -15.84 24.07
N LYS A 166 17.16 -16.05 25.25
CA LYS A 166 18.55 -16.51 25.30
C LYS A 166 18.76 -17.90 24.68
N ALA A 167 17.78 -18.78 24.76
CA ALA A 167 17.91 -20.15 24.24
C ALA A 167 17.95 -20.12 22.70
N SER A 168 17.05 -19.35 22.09
CA SER A 168 17.02 -19.14 20.63
C SER A 168 18.30 -18.46 20.12
N LEU A 169 18.84 -17.49 20.86
CA LEU A 169 20.12 -16.85 20.51
C LEU A 169 21.31 -17.82 20.61
N GLU A 170 21.34 -18.71 21.62
CA GLU A 170 22.35 -19.73 21.75
C GLU A 170 22.29 -20.76 20.62
N GLU A 171 21.08 -21.14 20.17
CA GLU A 171 20.88 -21.99 19.01
C GLU A 171 21.40 -21.32 17.72
N MET A 172 20.97 -20.08 17.45
CA MET A 172 21.45 -19.30 16.30
C MET A 172 22.98 -19.10 16.29
N SER A 173 23.61 -19.04 17.46
CA SER A 173 25.07 -18.87 17.57
C SER A 173 25.87 -20.12 17.20
N GLN A 174 25.22 -21.28 17.04
CA GLN A 174 25.85 -22.53 16.61
C GLN A 174 25.92 -22.66 15.10
N ASP A 175 25.18 -21.82 14.37
CA ASP A 175 25.24 -21.77 12.91
C ASP A 175 26.53 -21.10 12.45
N GLU A 176 27.17 -21.61 11.39
CA GLU A 176 28.38 -21.03 10.83
C GLU A 176 28.15 -19.58 10.33
N VAL A 177 26.95 -19.30 9.84
CA VAL A 177 26.52 -17.97 9.35
C VAL A 177 25.05 -17.76 9.71
N THR A 178 24.76 -16.68 10.40
CA THR A 178 23.39 -16.23 10.63
C THR A 178 23.12 -14.98 9.80
N GLU A 179 22.18 -15.05 8.90
CA GLU A 179 21.83 -13.93 8.01
C GLU A 179 20.50 -13.31 8.43
N ALA A 180 20.44 -11.98 8.42
CA ALA A 180 19.21 -11.23 8.62
C ALA A 180 18.81 -10.58 7.30
N HIS A 181 17.66 -10.99 6.74
CA HIS A 181 17.12 -10.44 5.52
C HIS A 181 16.01 -9.41 5.82
N CYS A 182 16.02 -8.31 5.06
CA CYS A 182 14.92 -7.36 5.06
C CYS A 182 13.82 -7.89 4.14
N GLN A 183 12.64 -8.11 4.72
CA GLN A 183 11.42 -8.39 3.96
C GLN A 183 10.71 -7.11 3.55
#